data_ea28c4defbcd6cba519a934e23737d67
#
_entry.id   ea28c4defbcd6cba519a934e23737d67
#
_cell.length_a   1.000
_cell.length_b   1.000
_cell.length_c   1.000
_cell.angle_alpha   90.00
_cell.angle_beta   90.00
_cell.angle_gamma   90.00
#
_symmetry.space_group_name_H-M   'P 1'
#
loop_
_entity.id
_entity.type
_entity.pdbx_description
1 polymer ?
#
loop_
_entity_poly.entity_id
_entity_poly.type
_entity_poly.pdbx_seq_one_letter_code
_entity_poly.pdbx_strand_id
1 'polypeptide(L)'
;MNVLLNVITVLLSGLAAQDFQVELKGPAKIPAGTPVQIAIPAGIIVKSKTCLLSGAGTTNLIGQVVEKFTADLTAKEKQQYLVVVLPTLSIPDNGATLAGTWLADDAKTSSTSFSFEDKNSELSQVTLEGKPVLQFVHPVLKEGKEREASYKPFHHLFDNSGTLVTKGSGGQFTHHRGIFLGFSKVTYGNNVKIDIWHCSGDTHQAFEKVLLRESGPVLASEKDQIAWNGKNKETFAVEERQLVVYKVPGGQLVEFQSVVRTTGGPVLLDGDPQHAGFHFRASNEVSEKTSKETIYLRPDGEDKPGASRNWPDLKTHINLPWNAMSFVLKDKRYTALYLDNPANPKEARFSERPYGRFGSYFVTEITKEKPLKLKYQIWLQDGKIDADTANLKSQAFINPVQAIMVAK
;
A
#
# COMPACT_ATOMS: atom_id res chain seq x y z
N MET A 1 36.88 39.44 -43.23
CA MET A 1 35.51 40.00 -43.07
C MET A 1 34.58 38.85 -42.75
N ASN A 2 34.50 38.51 -41.45
CA ASN A 2 33.73 37.37 -40.95
C ASN A 2 32.34 37.85 -40.57
N VAL A 3 31.32 37.34 -41.23
CA VAL A 3 29.92 37.57 -40.90
C VAL A 3 29.51 36.51 -39.90
N LEU A 4 29.30 36.90 -38.64
CA LEU A 4 28.65 36.06 -37.63
C LEU A 4 27.16 35.97 -37.93
N LEU A 5 26.69 34.76 -38.25
CA LEU A 5 25.28 34.44 -38.38
C LEU A 5 24.74 34.10 -36.96
N ASN A 6 24.04 35.04 -36.35
CA ASN A 6 23.27 34.78 -35.12
C ASN A 6 22.03 33.98 -35.44
N VAL A 7 22.05 32.68 -35.09
CA VAL A 7 20.83 31.85 -35.12
C VAL A 7 20.07 32.15 -33.83
N ILE A 8 19.00 32.93 -33.93
CA ILE A 8 18.02 33.08 -32.86
C ILE A 8 17.14 31.84 -32.89
N THR A 9 17.39 30.92 -31.96
CA THR A 9 16.48 29.80 -31.70
C THR A 9 15.29 30.34 -30.93
N VAL A 10 14.21 30.66 -31.61
CA VAL A 10 12.91 30.97 -31.00
C VAL A 10 12.35 29.63 -30.47
N LEU A 11 12.46 29.41 -29.17
CA LEU A 11 11.70 28.40 -28.49
C LEU A 11 10.22 28.83 -28.47
N LEU A 12 9.50 28.44 -29.54
CA LEU A 12 8.03 28.40 -29.50
C LEU A 12 7.60 27.32 -28.46
N SER A 13 7.43 27.73 -27.22
CA SER A 13 6.61 26.98 -26.28
C SER A 13 5.16 27.05 -26.78
N GLY A 14 4.82 26.17 -27.72
CA GLY A 14 3.43 25.94 -28.10
C GLY A 14 2.65 25.57 -26.86
N LEU A 15 1.76 26.44 -26.40
CA LEU A 15 0.73 26.09 -25.42
C LEU A 15 -0.08 24.95 -26.04
N ALA A 16 0.22 23.72 -25.66
CA ALA A 16 -0.62 22.57 -26.02
C ALA A 16 -2.05 22.89 -25.58
N ALA A 17 -3.01 22.67 -26.44
CA ALA A 17 -4.42 22.91 -26.11
C ALA A 17 -4.76 22.06 -24.89
N GLN A 18 -5.21 22.70 -23.83
CA GLN A 18 -5.64 22.05 -22.59
C GLN A 18 -6.94 21.28 -22.85
N ASP A 19 -6.97 20.00 -22.48
CA ASP A 19 -8.13 19.12 -22.69
C ASP A 19 -9.13 19.16 -21.52
N PHE A 20 -8.65 19.36 -20.26
CA PHE A 20 -9.45 19.37 -19.04
C PHE A 20 -8.75 20.16 -17.93
N GLN A 21 -9.45 20.37 -16.84
CA GLN A 21 -8.90 20.94 -15.59
C GLN A 21 -9.14 20.00 -14.43
N VAL A 22 -8.28 20.08 -13.42
CA VAL A 22 -8.44 19.42 -12.12
C VAL A 22 -8.42 20.48 -11.04
N GLU A 23 -9.51 20.60 -10.33
CA GLU A 23 -9.62 21.45 -9.13
C GLU A 23 -9.26 20.65 -7.90
N LEU A 24 -8.33 21.16 -7.10
CA LEU A 24 -7.85 20.56 -5.87
C LEU A 24 -8.34 21.36 -4.65
N LYS A 25 -8.83 20.64 -3.64
CA LYS A 25 -9.15 21.18 -2.30
C LYS A 25 -8.59 20.22 -1.25
N GLY A 26 -8.06 20.74 -0.15
CA GLY A 26 -7.51 19.88 0.89
C GLY A 26 -6.66 20.62 1.90
N PRO A 27 -5.81 19.88 2.63
CA PRO A 27 -4.89 20.46 3.60
C PRO A 27 -3.97 21.52 2.96
N ALA A 28 -3.66 22.58 3.70
CA ALA A 28 -2.79 23.68 3.22
C ALA A 28 -1.38 23.20 2.81
N LYS A 29 -0.88 22.11 3.41
CA LYS A 29 0.41 21.49 3.07
C LYS A 29 0.22 20.05 2.66
N ILE A 30 0.68 19.71 1.47
CA ILE A 30 0.69 18.34 0.92
C ILE A 30 2.14 17.87 0.87
N PRO A 31 2.49 16.76 1.52
CA PRO A 31 3.83 16.19 1.42
C PRO A 31 4.05 15.56 0.05
N ALA A 32 5.30 15.56 -0.39
CA ALA A 32 5.69 14.88 -1.63
C ALA A 32 5.31 13.40 -1.59
N GLY A 33 4.85 12.90 -2.72
CA GLY A 33 4.45 11.50 -2.88
C GLY A 33 3.00 11.21 -2.46
N THR A 34 2.16 12.24 -2.27
CA THR A 34 0.73 12.07 -1.94
C THR A 34 -0.07 11.63 -3.16
N PRO A 35 -0.66 10.41 -3.16
CA PRO A 35 -1.53 9.99 -4.25
C PRO A 35 -2.89 10.70 -4.17
N VAL A 36 -3.40 11.11 -5.33
CA VAL A 36 -4.74 11.67 -5.47
C VAL A 36 -5.48 10.92 -6.56
N GLN A 37 -6.70 10.50 -6.23
CA GLN A 37 -7.62 9.84 -7.15
C GLN A 37 -8.72 10.79 -7.57
N ILE A 38 -8.95 10.89 -8.85
CA ILE A 38 -9.87 11.84 -9.46
C ILE A 38 -10.85 11.04 -10.30
N ALA A 39 -12.12 10.98 -9.90
CA ALA A 39 -13.15 10.35 -10.72
C ALA A 39 -13.29 11.10 -12.04
N ILE A 40 -13.22 10.37 -13.16
CA ILE A 40 -13.42 10.96 -14.50
C ILE A 40 -14.91 11.02 -14.78
N PRO A 41 -15.50 12.23 -14.94
CA PRO A 41 -16.92 12.38 -15.27
C PRO A 41 -17.26 11.73 -16.61
N ALA A 42 -18.48 11.21 -16.75
CA ALA A 42 -18.96 10.56 -17.97
C ALA A 42 -18.92 11.46 -19.23
N GLY A 43 -18.93 12.78 -19.07
CA GLY A 43 -18.82 13.74 -20.16
C GLY A 43 -17.41 14.01 -20.68
N ILE A 44 -16.37 13.48 -20.00
CA ILE A 44 -14.97 13.65 -20.43
C ILE A 44 -14.54 12.46 -21.26
N ILE A 45 -14.11 12.74 -22.48
CA ILE A 45 -13.55 11.72 -23.39
C ILE A 45 -12.09 11.48 -23.01
N VAL A 46 -11.81 10.27 -22.54
CA VAL A 46 -10.43 9.80 -22.25
C VAL A 46 -9.74 9.49 -23.59
N LYS A 47 -8.76 10.30 -23.95
CA LYS A 47 -8.03 10.15 -25.23
C LYS A 47 -6.79 9.27 -25.10
N SER A 48 -6.29 9.02 -23.87
CA SER A 48 -5.10 8.22 -23.60
C SER A 48 -5.12 7.70 -22.15
N LYS A 49 -4.33 6.65 -21.90
CA LYS A 49 -4.08 6.13 -20.55
C LYS A 49 -3.22 7.06 -19.68
N THR A 50 -2.60 8.10 -20.27
CA THR A 50 -1.71 9.03 -19.58
C THR A 50 -1.98 10.47 -19.98
N CYS A 51 -1.70 11.39 -19.06
CA CYS A 51 -1.78 12.82 -19.29
C CYS A 51 -0.64 13.56 -18.57
N LEU A 52 -0.42 14.81 -18.97
CA LEU A 52 0.38 15.77 -18.22
C LEU A 52 -0.53 16.79 -17.55
N LEU A 53 -0.20 17.11 -16.28
CA LEU A 53 -0.86 18.18 -15.54
C LEU A 53 0.18 19.25 -15.16
N SER A 54 -0.25 20.50 -15.22
CA SER A 54 0.58 21.66 -14.86
C SER A 54 -0.27 22.72 -14.19
N GLY A 55 0.29 23.45 -13.24
CA GLY A 55 -0.41 24.46 -12.44
C GLY A 55 -0.05 24.35 -10.96
N ALA A 56 -0.53 25.28 -10.14
CA ALA A 56 -0.28 25.29 -8.70
C ALA A 56 1.21 25.15 -8.31
N GLY A 57 2.11 25.69 -9.13
CA GLY A 57 3.57 25.58 -8.90
C GLY A 57 4.20 24.26 -9.37
N THR A 58 3.43 23.37 -10.03
CA THR A 58 3.94 22.14 -10.61
C THR A 58 3.96 22.20 -12.14
N THR A 59 4.88 21.46 -12.76
CA THR A 59 4.97 21.30 -14.21
C THR A 59 5.20 19.84 -14.55
N ASN A 60 4.59 19.38 -15.66
CA ASN A 60 4.79 18.03 -16.18
C ASN A 60 4.49 16.89 -15.20
N LEU A 61 3.49 17.07 -14.32
CA LEU A 61 3.03 16.01 -13.44
C LEU A 61 2.32 14.94 -14.28
N ILE A 62 2.80 13.70 -14.21
CA ILE A 62 2.20 12.59 -14.96
C ILE A 62 0.96 12.09 -14.24
N GLY A 63 -0.15 11.97 -14.96
CA GLY A 63 -1.36 11.28 -14.55
C GLY A 63 -1.53 9.95 -15.29
N GLN A 64 -2.11 8.96 -14.60
CA GLN A 64 -2.43 7.64 -15.13
C GLN A 64 -3.92 7.36 -14.99
N VAL A 65 -4.57 6.95 -16.07
CA VAL A 65 -5.96 6.49 -16.04
C VAL A 65 -6.00 5.03 -15.64
N VAL A 66 -6.85 4.71 -14.67
CA VAL A 66 -7.13 3.35 -14.20
C VAL A 66 -8.63 3.05 -14.26
N GLU A 67 -9.00 1.82 -14.56
CA GLU A 67 -10.40 1.44 -14.79
C GLU A 67 -11.19 1.17 -13.51
N LYS A 68 -10.53 0.62 -12.50
CA LYS A 68 -11.13 0.36 -11.20
C LYS A 68 -10.11 0.65 -10.12
N PHE A 69 -10.36 1.67 -9.35
CA PHE A 69 -9.54 1.99 -8.21
C PHE A 69 -10.40 1.96 -6.97
N THR A 70 -10.01 1.11 -6.02
CA THR A 70 -10.51 1.02 -4.66
C THR A 70 -11.39 -0.17 -4.31
N ALA A 71 -11.28 -0.54 -3.04
CA ALA A 71 -12.29 -1.27 -2.28
C ALA A 71 -13.61 -0.48 -2.12
N ASP A 72 -13.85 0.55 -2.92
CA ASP A 72 -15.15 1.19 -2.94
C ASP A 72 -16.14 0.26 -3.65
N LEU A 73 -16.79 -0.54 -2.84
CA LEU A 73 -17.84 -1.47 -3.25
C LEU A 73 -19.09 -0.76 -3.81
N THR A 74 -19.14 0.56 -3.68
CA THR A 74 -20.25 1.41 -4.19
C THR A 74 -19.90 2.03 -5.53
N ALA A 75 -18.66 1.98 -5.99
CA ALA A 75 -18.27 2.49 -7.30
C ALA A 75 -19.00 1.70 -8.40
N LYS A 76 -19.68 2.41 -9.29
CA LYS A 76 -20.31 1.82 -10.47
C LYS A 76 -19.28 1.05 -11.28
N GLU A 77 -19.63 -0.09 -11.82
CA GLU A 77 -18.71 -1.08 -12.44
C GLU A 77 -17.82 -0.55 -13.58
N LYS A 78 -18.04 0.66 -14.08
CA LYS A 78 -17.33 1.28 -15.22
C LYS A 78 -16.69 2.64 -14.89
N GLN A 79 -16.53 2.99 -13.61
CA GLN A 79 -15.93 4.28 -13.27
C GLN A 79 -14.43 4.25 -13.54
N GLN A 80 -13.94 5.17 -14.38
CA GLN A 80 -12.51 5.42 -14.56
C GLN A 80 -12.03 6.51 -13.60
N TYR A 81 -10.78 6.42 -13.21
CA TYR A 81 -10.12 7.39 -12.36
C TYR A 81 -8.81 7.85 -12.99
N LEU A 82 -8.53 9.13 -12.90
CA LEU A 82 -7.18 9.66 -13.10
C LEU A 82 -6.45 9.64 -11.76
N VAL A 83 -5.28 9.04 -11.73
CA VAL A 83 -4.43 9.00 -10.53
C VAL A 83 -3.16 9.81 -10.79
N VAL A 84 -2.82 10.66 -9.82
CA VAL A 84 -1.60 11.45 -9.82
C VAL A 84 -0.91 11.32 -8.48
N VAL A 85 0.42 11.47 -8.45
CA VAL A 85 1.20 11.57 -7.22
C VAL A 85 1.71 12.99 -7.09
N LEU A 86 1.17 13.74 -6.15
CA LEU A 86 1.53 15.16 -5.96
C LEU A 86 2.95 15.30 -5.40
N PRO A 87 3.73 16.28 -5.87
CA PRO A 87 4.94 16.75 -5.19
C PRO A 87 4.57 17.47 -3.88
N THR A 88 5.56 18.01 -3.17
CA THR A 88 5.24 18.96 -2.10
C THR A 88 4.48 20.15 -2.70
N LEU A 89 3.31 20.42 -2.15
CA LEU A 89 2.39 21.43 -2.67
C LEU A 89 1.71 22.17 -1.53
N SER A 90 1.43 23.45 -1.75
CA SER A 90 0.54 24.24 -0.89
C SER A 90 -0.77 24.49 -1.63
N ILE A 91 -1.89 24.11 -1.00
CA ILE A 91 -3.23 24.39 -1.53
C ILE A 91 -3.80 25.59 -0.75
N PRO A 92 -4.05 26.72 -1.40
CA PRO A 92 -4.74 27.84 -0.77
C PRO A 92 -6.18 27.51 -0.35
N ASP A 93 -6.78 28.28 0.54
CA ASP A 93 -8.17 28.05 1.01
C ASP A 93 -9.21 28.06 -0.11
N ASN A 94 -8.96 28.84 -1.17
CA ASN A 94 -9.81 28.88 -2.36
C ASN A 94 -9.53 27.74 -3.35
N GLY A 95 -8.64 26.79 -3.02
CA GLY A 95 -8.27 25.68 -3.86
C GLY A 95 -7.12 25.98 -4.82
N ALA A 96 -6.75 24.97 -5.60
CA ALA A 96 -5.72 25.06 -6.64
C ALA A 96 -6.21 24.37 -7.92
N THR A 97 -5.72 24.79 -9.08
CA THR A 97 -6.12 24.24 -10.37
C THR A 97 -4.92 23.71 -11.13
N LEU A 98 -5.06 22.52 -11.70
CA LEU A 98 -4.12 21.91 -12.64
C LEU A 98 -4.77 21.85 -14.02
N ALA A 99 -4.04 22.29 -15.04
CA ALA A 99 -4.41 22.13 -16.44
C ALA A 99 -3.95 20.76 -16.94
N GLY A 100 -4.82 19.98 -17.56
CA GLY A 100 -4.53 18.65 -18.05
C GLY A 100 -4.52 18.55 -19.57
N THR A 101 -3.54 17.80 -20.11
CA THR A 101 -3.42 17.48 -21.54
C THR A 101 -3.15 15.99 -21.71
N TRP A 102 -3.95 15.30 -22.54
CA TRP A 102 -3.75 13.89 -22.83
C TRP A 102 -2.45 13.70 -23.63
N LEU A 103 -1.66 12.71 -23.26
CA LEU A 103 -0.48 12.33 -24.04
C LEU A 103 -0.89 11.42 -25.21
N ALA A 104 -0.16 11.50 -26.33
CA ALA A 104 -0.31 10.51 -27.38
C ALA A 104 0.14 9.13 -26.88
N ASP A 105 -0.53 8.06 -27.31
CA ASP A 105 -0.25 6.68 -26.87
C ASP A 105 1.19 6.22 -27.15
N ASP A 106 1.86 6.81 -28.14
CA ASP A 106 3.26 6.55 -28.50
C ASP A 106 4.30 7.33 -27.68
N ALA A 107 3.86 8.22 -26.78
CA ALA A 107 4.80 8.94 -25.92
C ALA A 107 5.54 7.93 -25.03
N LYS A 108 6.88 7.82 -25.22
CA LYS A 108 7.77 6.87 -24.52
C LYS A 108 7.76 7.06 -22.98
N THR A 109 6.66 6.68 -22.34
CA THR A 109 6.59 6.54 -20.88
C THR A 109 7.05 5.15 -20.43
N SER A 110 7.33 4.23 -21.37
CA SER A 110 7.54 2.80 -21.10
C SER A 110 8.78 2.49 -20.25
N SER A 111 9.87 3.23 -20.39
CA SER A 111 11.10 2.96 -19.63
C SER A 111 11.03 3.36 -18.14
N THR A 112 10.06 4.19 -17.78
CA THR A 112 9.87 4.68 -16.39
C THR A 112 8.56 4.22 -15.78
N SER A 113 7.95 3.19 -16.35
CA SER A 113 6.65 2.65 -15.93
C SER A 113 6.82 1.37 -15.11
N PHE A 114 5.86 1.12 -14.26
CA PHE A 114 5.70 -0.18 -13.63
C PHE A 114 5.30 -1.24 -14.65
N SER A 115 5.73 -2.47 -14.42
CA SER A 115 5.30 -3.65 -15.16
C SER A 115 5.12 -4.86 -14.25
N PHE A 116 4.24 -5.79 -14.67
CA PHE A 116 4.08 -7.08 -14.01
C PHE A 116 4.93 -8.14 -14.70
N GLU A 117 5.45 -9.06 -13.89
CA GLU A 117 6.23 -10.19 -14.32
C GLU A 117 5.83 -11.41 -13.46
N ASP A 118 5.15 -12.39 -14.09
CA ASP A 118 4.85 -13.65 -13.41
C ASP A 118 6.09 -14.54 -13.48
N LYS A 119 6.77 -14.70 -12.34
CA LYS A 119 7.99 -15.52 -12.25
C LYS A 119 7.69 -17.00 -12.37
N ASN A 120 6.53 -17.41 -11.85
CA ASN A 120 5.94 -18.75 -11.95
C ASN A 120 4.49 -18.70 -11.47
N SER A 121 3.82 -19.86 -11.36
CA SER A 121 2.43 -19.96 -10.91
C SER A 121 2.17 -19.60 -9.44
N GLU A 122 3.22 -19.39 -8.63
CA GLU A 122 3.13 -19.09 -7.21
C GLU A 122 3.74 -17.72 -6.84
N LEU A 123 4.16 -16.95 -7.86
CA LEU A 123 4.93 -15.74 -7.63
C LEU A 123 4.72 -14.71 -8.74
N SER A 124 4.05 -13.60 -8.44
CA SER A 124 4.00 -12.42 -9.28
C SER A 124 4.88 -11.29 -8.74
N GLN A 125 5.45 -10.50 -9.62
CA GLN A 125 6.35 -9.42 -9.27
C GLN A 125 5.98 -8.15 -10.02
N VAL A 126 6.01 -7.02 -9.30
CA VAL A 126 5.97 -5.69 -9.90
C VAL A 126 7.38 -5.15 -9.96
N THR A 127 7.77 -4.67 -11.14
CA THR A 127 9.05 -3.99 -11.36
C THR A 127 8.83 -2.53 -11.73
N LEU A 128 9.79 -1.68 -11.38
CA LEU A 128 9.90 -0.30 -11.84
C LEU A 128 11.31 -0.10 -12.40
N GLU A 129 11.41 0.32 -13.66
CA GLU A 129 12.71 0.48 -14.33
C GLU A 129 13.58 -0.79 -14.28
N GLY A 130 12.92 -1.97 -14.40
CA GLY A 130 13.56 -3.28 -14.35
C GLY A 130 13.97 -3.79 -12.97
N LYS A 131 13.72 -3.01 -11.90
CA LYS A 131 14.01 -3.42 -10.52
C LYS A 131 12.74 -3.88 -9.81
N PRO A 132 12.78 -4.95 -9.00
CA PRO A 132 11.63 -5.37 -8.20
C PRO A 132 11.27 -4.30 -7.18
N VAL A 133 9.99 -4.05 -6.99
CA VAL A 133 9.46 -3.12 -5.98
C VAL A 133 8.45 -3.78 -5.06
N LEU A 134 7.64 -4.69 -5.60
CA LEU A 134 6.65 -5.46 -4.86
C LEU A 134 6.59 -6.88 -5.44
N GLN A 135 6.35 -7.88 -4.58
CA GLN A 135 6.23 -9.26 -5.01
C GLN A 135 5.11 -9.94 -4.22
N PHE A 136 4.18 -10.58 -4.90
CA PHE A 136 3.15 -11.39 -4.29
C PHE A 136 3.56 -12.85 -4.30
N VAL A 137 3.72 -13.43 -3.12
CA VAL A 137 4.03 -14.84 -2.90
C VAL A 137 2.74 -15.56 -2.53
N HIS A 138 2.25 -16.43 -3.40
CA HIS A 138 0.96 -17.10 -3.26
C HIS A 138 1.07 -18.62 -3.52
N PRO A 139 1.79 -19.33 -2.65
CA PRO A 139 2.08 -20.75 -2.87
C PRO A 139 0.82 -21.60 -2.80
N VAL A 140 0.81 -22.66 -3.59
CA VAL A 140 -0.18 -23.74 -3.45
C VAL A 140 0.12 -24.54 -2.20
N LEU A 141 -0.89 -24.80 -1.37
CA LEU A 141 -0.75 -25.55 -0.12
C LEU A 141 -0.11 -26.92 -0.36
N LYS A 142 0.99 -27.17 0.32
CA LYS A 142 1.70 -28.45 0.36
C LYS A 142 1.55 -29.09 1.73
N GLU A 143 1.78 -30.38 1.81
CA GLU A 143 1.69 -31.14 3.06
C GLU A 143 3.09 -31.42 3.64
N GLY A 144 3.13 -31.90 4.88
CA GLY A 144 4.37 -32.29 5.56
C GLY A 144 5.31 -31.11 5.84
N LYS A 145 6.59 -31.29 5.57
CA LYS A 145 7.65 -30.29 5.86
C LYS A 145 7.52 -28.99 5.06
N GLU A 146 6.88 -29.03 3.90
CA GLU A 146 6.69 -27.86 3.03
C GLU A 146 5.43 -27.06 3.36
N ARG A 147 4.58 -27.58 4.25
CA ARG A 147 3.31 -26.94 4.60
C ARG A 147 3.51 -25.54 5.15
N GLU A 148 4.47 -25.35 6.04
CA GLU A 148 4.74 -24.06 6.63
C GLU A 148 5.08 -23.01 5.57
N ALA A 149 5.86 -23.33 4.57
CA ALA A 149 6.23 -22.42 3.49
C ALA A 149 5.05 -22.04 2.59
N SER A 150 3.96 -22.83 2.60
CA SER A 150 2.88 -22.78 1.61
C SER A 150 1.47 -22.45 2.15
N TYR A 151 1.26 -22.33 3.45
CA TYR A 151 -0.08 -22.24 4.04
C TYR A 151 -0.75 -20.85 3.94
N LYS A 152 -0.06 -19.81 3.47
CA LYS A 152 -0.64 -18.48 3.29
C LYS A 152 0.11 -17.59 2.30
N PRO A 153 -0.61 -16.77 1.53
CA PRO A 153 -0.02 -15.76 0.68
C PRO A 153 0.42 -14.53 1.50
N PHE A 154 1.45 -13.83 1.02
CA PHE A 154 1.97 -12.61 1.61
C PHE A 154 2.72 -11.79 0.56
N HIS A 155 3.07 -10.53 0.89
CA HIS A 155 3.80 -9.68 -0.04
C HIS A 155 5.20 -9.37 0.48
N HIS A 156 6.15 -9.36 -0.45
CA HIS A 156 7.48 -8.81 -0.25
C HIS A 156 7.55 -7.36 -0.74
N LEU A 157 8.34 -6.54 -0.03
CA LEU A 157 8.64 -5.17 -0.40
C LEU A 157 10.15 -5.02 -0.60
N PHE A 158 10.52 -4.28 -1.65
CA PHE A 158 11.90 -3.99 -2.02
C PHE A 158 12.16 -2.49 -1.92
N ASP A 159 13.42 -2.11 -1.71
CA ASP A 159 13.84 -0.71 -1.80
C ASP A 159 14.03 -0.26 -3.26
N ASN A 160 14.37 1.03 -3.47
CA ASN A 160 14.59 1.58 -4.81
C ASN A 160 15.79 0.96 -5.57
N SER A 161 16.66 0.24 -4.87
CA SER A 161 17.77 -0.50 -5.50
C SER A 161 17.39 -1.92 -5.91
N GLY A 162 16.22 -2.42 -5.50
CA GLY A 162 15.78 -3.80 -5.66
C GLY A 162 16.25 -4.72 -4.54
N THR A 163 16.67 -4.18 -3.39
CA THR A 163 17.00 -4.97 -2.21
C THR A 163 15.73 -5.44 -1.51
N LEU A 164 15.59 -6.74 -1.28
CA LEU A 164 14.49 -7.31 -0.52
C LEU A 164 14.57 -6.87 0.95
N VAL A 165 13.55 -6.15 1.42
CA VAL A 165 13.51 -5.57 2.77
C VAL A 165 12.73 -6.42 3.76
N THR A 166 11.78 -7.21 3.27
CA THR A 166 10.85 -7.99 4.09
C THR A 166 11.24 -9.47 4.17
N LYS A 167 10.69 -10.15 5.19
CA LYS A 167 10.95 -11.58 5.46
C LYS A 167 9.98 -12.48 4.68
N GLY A 168 10.50 -13.59 4.18
CA GLY A 168 9.72 -14.73 3.65
C GLY A 168 9.39 -15.79 4.70
N SER A 169 9.14 -17.02 4.24
CA SER A 169 9.01 -18.22 5.08
C SER A 169 10.35 -18.60 5.71
N GLY A 170 10.31 -19.43 6.75
CA GLY A 170 11.51 -19.88 7.47
C GLY A 170 12.09 -18.85 8.44
N GLY A 171 13.27 -19.15 9.01
CA GLY A 171 13.96 -18.30 9.96
C GLY A 171 13.25 -18.15 11.31
N GLN A 172 13.65 -17.15 12.09
CA GLN A 172 13.04 -16.89 13.40
C GLN A 172 11.59 -16.44 13.25
N PHE A 173 10.67 -17.02 14.03
CA PHE A 173 9.23 -16.74 13.96
C PHE A 173 8.69 -16.92 12.53
N THR A 174 8.71 -18.14 12.06
CA THR A 174 8.40 -18.54 10.68
C THR A 174 7.01 -18.12 10.19
N HIS A 175 6.02 -17.99 11.10
CA HIS A 175 4.66 -17.54 10.84
C HIS A 175 4.54 -16.03 10.54
N HIS A 176 5.54 -15.19 10.90
CA HIS A 176 5.59 -13.79 10.49
C HIS A 176 6.26 -13.66 9.12
N ARG A 177 5.59 -13.02 8.18
CA ARG A 177 6.06 -12.83 6.80
C ARG A 177 5.77 -11.43 6.33
N GLY A 178 6.59 -10.86 5.50
CA GLY A 178 6.43 -9.61 4.78
C GLY A 178 5.30 -8.69 5.22
N ILE A 179 4.37 -8.49 4.32
CA ILE A 179 3.10 -7.79 4.56
C ILE A 179 1.97 -8.81 4.43
N PHE A 180 1.17 -9.00 5.48
CA PHE A 180 0.03 -9.92 5.43
C PHE A 180 -1.04 -9.59 6.47
N LEU A 181 -2.23 -10.19 6.30
CA LEU A 181 -3.38 -10.07 7.17
C LEU A 181 -3.79 -11.46 7.68
N GLY A 182 -4.05 -11.59 8.99
CA GLY A 182 -4.54 -12.83 9.60
C GLY A 182 -4.96 -12.63 11.05
N PHE A 183 -5.55 -13.65 11.66
CA PHE A 183 -6.04 -13.63 13.04
C PHE A 183 -5.81 -14.99 13.70
N SER A 184 -5.27 -15.00 14.92
CA SER A 184 -4.97 -16.24 15.65
C SER A 184 -6.16 -16.82 16.39
N LYS A 185 -7.25 -16.06 16.55
CA LYS A 185 -8.49 -16.51 17.19
C LYS A 185 -9.67 -16.15 16.30
N VAL A 186 -10.10 -17.10 15.50
CA VAL A 186 -11.26 -16.94 14.63
C VAL A 186 -12.33 -17.92 15.09
N THR A 187 -13.57 -17.44 15.22
CA THR A 187 -14.73 -18.28 15.54
C THR A 187 -15.79 -18.12 14.45
N TYR A 188 -16.26 -19.21 13.89
CA TYR A 188 -17.29 -19.25 12.84
C TYR A 188 -18.22 -20.47 12.97
N GLY A 189 -19.32 -20.46 12.24
CA GLY A 189 -20.29 -21.56 12.20
C GLY A 189 -20.78 -21.96 13.60
N ASN A 190 -20.81 -23.25 13.91
CA ASN A 190 -21.22 -23.80 15.19
C ASN A 190 -20.10 -23.72 16.23
N ASN A 191 -19.57 -22.51 16.51
CA ASN A 191 -18.51 -22.29 17.49
C ASN A 191 -17.17 -22.95 17.12
N VAL A 192 -16.89 -23.15 15.84
CA VAL A 192 -15.60 -23.66 15.37
C VAL A 192 -14.53 -22.61 15.62
N LYS A 193 -13.49 -22.96 16.36
CA LYS A 193 -12.36 -22.09 16.70
C LYS A 193 -11.13 -22.53 15.92
N ILE A 194 -10.49 -21.59 15.25
CA ILE A 194 -9.30 -21.82 14.41
C ILE A 194 -8.30 -20.68 14.53
N ASP A 195 -7.12 -20.92 13.98
CA ASP A 195 -6.02 -19.99 13.91
C ASP A 195 -5.57 -19.79 12.45
N ILE A 196 -6.00 -18.67 11.84
CA ILE A 196 -5.61 -18.30 10.46
C ILE A 196 -4.32 -17.46 10.41
N TRP A 197 -3.69 -17.21 11.55
CA TRP A 197 -2.37 -16.60 11.62
C TRP A 197 -1.24 -17.64 11.52
N HIS A 198 -1.27 -18.67 12.36
CA HIS A 198 -0.30 -19.77 12.32
C HIS A 198 -0.71 -20.86 11.33
N CYS A 199 -1.96 -20.86 10.89
CA CYS A 199 -2.51 -21.81 9.92
C CYS A 199 -2.31 -23.28 10.36
N SER A 200 -2.62 -23.59 11.62
CA SER A 200 -2.48 -24.94 12.18
C SER A 200 -3.56 -25.89 11.68
N GLY A 201 -3.26 -27.19 11.67
CA GLY A 201 -4.19 -28.22 11.19
C GLY A 201 -4.53 -28.03 9.70
N ASP A 202 -5.81 -28.05 9.36
CA ASP A 202 -6.30 -27.84 7.98
C ASP A 202 -6.38 -26.37 7.57
N THR A 203 -6.21 -25.46 8.54
CA THR A 203 -6.41 -24.02 8.35
C THR A 203 -5.32 -23.43 7.45
N HIS A 204 -5.73 -22.64 6.45
CA HIS A 204 -4.81 -21.96 5.55
C HIS A 204 -5.50 -20.82 4.79
N GLN A 205 -4.71 -19.93 4.19
CA GLN A 205 -5.19 -18.99 3.19
C GLN A 205 -4.69 -19.42 1.82
N ALA A 206 -5.56 -19.41 0.82
CA ALA A 206 -5.24 -19.85 -0.55
C ALA A 206 -5.56 -18.73 -1.54
N PHE A 207 -4.60 -18.36 -2.38
CA PHE A 207 -4.85 -17.55 -3.57
C PHE A 207 -5.74 -18.33 -4.54
N GLU A 208 -6.75 -17.68 -5.07
CA GLU A 208 -7.66 -18.29 -6.04
C GLU A 208 -7.46 -17.72 -7.44
N LYS A 209 -7.44 -16.42 -7.58
CA LYS A 209 -7.29 -15.75 -8.88
C LYS A 209 -6.97 -14.28 -8.75
N VAL A 210 -6.37 -13.73 -9.79
CA VAL A 210 -6.27 -12.29 -10.02
C VAL A 210 -7.63 -11.76 -10.47
N LEU A 211 -8.10 -10.70 -9.85
CA LEU A 211 -9.34 -9.98 -10.20
C LEU A 211 -9.06 -8.77 -11.10
N LEU A 212 -7.92 -8.09 -10.87
CA LEU A 212 -7.52 -6.90 -11.62
C LEU A 212 -6.00 -6.73 -11.54
N ARG A 213 -5.40 -6.36 -12.67
CA ARG A 213 -4.03 -5.83 -12.74
C ARG A 213 -4.01 -4.57 -13.58
N GLU A 214 -3.35 -3.54 -13.08
CA GLU A 214 -3.09 -2.31 -13.80
C GLU A 214 -1.68 -1.83 -13.52
N SER A 215 -0.99 -1.34 -14.56
CA SER A 215 0.35 -0.77 -14.43
C SER A 215 0.55 0.40 -15.36
N GLY A 216 1.44 1.31 -15.01
CA GLY A 216 1.77 2.49 -15.79
C GLY A 216 2.82 3.35 -15.12
N PRO A 217 2.97 4.62 -15.51
CA PRO A 217 4.05 5.48 -15.02
C PRO A 217 3.84 6.00 -13.58
N VAL A 218 2.63 5.91 -13.03
CA VAL A 218 2.29 6.47 -11.71
C VAL A 218 2.16 5.39 -10.66
N LEU A 219 1.54 4.25 -11.02
CA LEU A 219 1.28 3.15 -10.11
C LEU A 219 1.24 1.79 -10.82
N ALA A 220 1.41 0.72 -10.01
CA ALA A 220 0.90 -0.60 -10.33
C ALA A 220 -0.07 -1.05 -9.23
N SER A 221 -1.11 -1.77 -9.62
CA SER A 221 -2.15 -2.31 -8.73
C SER A 221 -2.48 -3.75 -9.10
N GLU A 222 -2.50 -4.63 -8.10
CA GLU A 222 -3.01 -5.99 -8.23
C GLU A 222 -4.09 -6.22 -7.19
N LYS A 223 -5.21 -6.78 -7.62
CA LYS A 223 -6.33 -7.17 -6.77
C LYS A 223 -6.58 -8.66 -6.93
N ASP A 224 -6.57 -9.38 -5.81
CA ASP A 224 -6.62 -10.82 -5.75
C ASP A 224 -7.79 -11.31 -4.93
N GLN A 225 -8.29 -12.50 -5.27
CA GLN A 225 -9.21 -13.26 -4.45
C GLN A 225 -8.44 -14.32 -3.66
N ILE A 226 -8.67 -14.34 -2.34
CA ILE A 226 -8.01 -15.24 -1.39
C ILE A 226 -9.09 -15.94 -0.56
N ALA A 227 -9.09 -17.27 -0.58
CA ALA A 227 -9.95 -18.06 0.29
C ALA A 227 -9.32 -18.19 1.69
N TRP A 228 -10.13 -18.05 2.73
CA TRP A 228 -9.79 -18.34 4.11
C TRP A 228 -10.40 -19.68 4.48
N ASN A 229 -9.58 -20.72 4.58
CA ASN A 229 -10.00 -22.10 4.76
C ASN A 229 -9.82 -22.53 6.21
N GLY A 230 -10.88 -23.09 6.78
CA GLY A 230 -10.96 -23.51 8.16
C GLY A 230 -10.79 -25.01 8.35
N LYS A 231 -11.56 -25.54 9.29
CA LYS A 231 -11.58 -26.97 9.60
C LYS A 231 -12.05 -27.77 8.36
N ASN A 232 -11.43 -28.91 8.12
CA ASN A 232 -11.69 -29.76 6.93
C ASN A 232 -11.46 -29.00 5.60
N LYS A 233 -10.63 -27.96 5.60
CA LYS A 233 -10.34 -27.15 4.41
C LYS A 233 -11.56 -26.44 3.81
N GLU A 234 -12.66 -26.27 4.57
CA GLU A 234 -13.83 -25.53 4.12
C GLU A 234 -13.56 -24.02 4.06
N THR A 235 -14.01 -23.35 3.03
CA THR A 235 -13.88 -21.90 2.91
C THR A 235 -14.96 -21.19 3.73
N PHE A 236 -14.59 -20.55 4.84
CA PHE A 236 -15.50 -19.81 5.71
C PHE A 236 -15.56 -18.30 5.41
N ALA A 237 -14.53 -17.78 4.75
CA ALA A 237 -14.50 -16.40 4.30
C ALA A 237 -13.67 -16.24 3.01
N VAL A 238 -13.97 -15.18 2.26
CA VAL A 238 -13.24 -14.79 1.05
C VAL A 238 -12.77 -13.37 1.20
N GLU A 239 -11.50 -13.13 0.89
CA GLU A 239 -10.86 -11.83 0.89
C GLU A 239 -10.61 -11.35 -0.54
N GLU A 240 -11.04 -10.13 -0.87
CA GLU A 240 -10.52 -9.37 -1.99
C GLU A 240 -9.41 -8.47 -1.45
N ARG A 241 -8.16 -8.80 -1.76
CA ARG A 241 -6.96 -8.05 -1.34
C ARG A 241 -6.44 -7.26 -2.51
N GLN A 242 -6.21 -5.97 -2.32
CA GLN A 242 -5.58 -5.11 -3.31
C GLN A 242 -4.33 -4.46 -2.72
N LEU A 243 -3.23 -4.54 -3.45
CA LEU A 243 -2.04 -3.74 -3.19
C LEU A 243 -1.81 -2.79 -4.35
N VAL A 244 -1.51 -1.54 -4.00
CA VAL A 244 -1.13 -0.51 -4.95
C VAL A 244 0.24 -0.01 -4.56
N VAL A 245 1.19 -0.06 -5.49
CA VAL A 245 2.50 0.57 -5.31
C VAL A 245 2.57 1.82 -6.19
N TYR A 246 2.96 2.94 -5.58
CA TYR A 246 3.06 4.24 -6.24
C TYR A 246 4.51 4.63 -6.48
N LYS A 247 4.78 5.27 -7.62
CA LYS A 247 6.06 5.91 -7.88
C LYS A 247 6.13 7.20 -7.06
N VAL A 248 6.91 7.17 -5.97
CA VAL A 248 7.09 8.30 -5.06
C VAL A 248 8.56 8.67 -4.92
N PRO A 249 8.88 9.94 -4.63
CA PRO A 249 10.26 10.33 -4.40
C PRO A 249 10.78 9.77 -3.07
N GLY A 250 12.02 9.26 -3.08
CA GLY A 250 12.76 8.89 -1.88
C GLY A 250 12.39 7.56 -1.23
N GLY A 251 11.54 6.74 -1.86
CA GLY A 251 11.16 5.45 -1.30
C GLY A 251 10.08 4.74 -2.08
N GLN A 252 9.36 3.84 -1.41
CA GLN A 252 8.20 3.11 -1.92
C GLN A 252 6.98 3.43 -1.07
N LEU A 253 5.85 3.71 -1.71
CA LEU A 253 4.55 3.78 -1.05
C LEU A 253 3.71 2.60 -1.50
N VAL A 254 3.30 1.77 -0.55
CA VAL A 254 2.35 0.69 -0.79
C VAL A 254 1.05 0.97 -0.02
N GLU A 255 -0.06 0.97 -0.73
CA GLU A 255 -1.39 0.97 -0.12
C GLU A 255 -1.94 -0.45 -0.12
N PHE A 256 -2.34 -0.93 1.06
CA PHE A 256 -3.01 -2.21 1.26
C PHE A 256 -4.49 -1.96 1.49
N GLN A 257 -5.33 -2.64 0.71
CA GLN A 257 -6.77 -2.65 0.90
C GLN A 257 -7.25 -4.09 0.97
N SER A 258 -8.24 -4.35 1.83
CA SER A 258 -8.82 -5.69 1.95
C SER A 258 -10.31 -5.60 2.26
N VAL A 259 -11.08 -6.47 1.60
CA VAL A 259 -12.49 -6.67 1.91
C VAL A 259 -12.70 -8.16 2.19
N VAL A 260 -12.99 -8.50 3.44
CA VAL A 260 -13.26 -9.89 3.85
C VAL A 260 -14.75 -10.09 4.05
N ARG A 261 -15.30 -11.10 3.35
CA ARG A 261 -16.72 -11.51 3.42
C ARG A 261 -16.82 -12.92 3.94
N THR A 262 -17.80 -13.17 4.80
CA THR A 262 -18.16 -14.54 5.19
C THR A 262 -18.90 -15.25 4.05
N THR A 263 -18.67 -16.56 3.90
CA THR A 263 -19.40 -17.42 2.97
C THR A 263 -20.68 -18.00 3.59
N GLY A 264 -20.76 -18.00 4.93
CA GLY A 264 -21.86 -18.58 5.69
C GLY A 264 -22.44 -17.59 6.73
N GLY A 265 -22.43 -18.00 7.99
CA GLY A 265 -22.87 -17.20 9.13
C GLY A 265 -21.82 -16.16 9.59
N PRO A 266 -22.06 -15.52 10.75
CA PRO A 266 -21.12 -14.59 11.33
C PRO A 266 -19.75 -15.22 11.61
N VAL A 267 -18.69 -14.39 11.50
CA VAL A 267 -17.31 -14.77 11.83
C VAL A 267 -16.74 -13.73 12.79
N LEU A 268 -16.36 -14.17 13.98
CA LEU A 268 -15.62 -13.37 14.93
C LEU A 268 -14.12 -13.45 14.64
N LEU A 269 -13.49 -12.31 14.41
CA LEU A 269 -12.05 -12.16 14.20
C LEU A 269 -11.44 -11.55 15.46
N ASP A 270 -10.53 -12.28 16.11
CA ASP A 270 -9.83 -11.91 17.34
C ASP A 270 -8.40 -12.46 17.30
N GLY A 271 -7.62 -12.22 18.33
CA GLY A 271 -6.26 -12.69 18.44
C GLY A 271 -5.53 -12.11 19.65
N ASP A 272 -4.26 -11.93 19.46
CA ASP A 272 -3.39 -11.18 20.36
C ASP A 272 -2.55 -10.17 19.57
N PRO A 273 -1.93 -9.17 20.22
CA PRO A 273 -1.23 -8.10 19.52
C PRO A 273 -0.09 -8.54 18.63
N GLN A 274 0.41 -9.76 18.82
CA GLN A 274 1.54 -10.29 18.04
C GLN A 274 1.08 -11.13 16.86
N HIS A 275 -0.14 -11.69 16.93
CA HIS A 275 -0.61 -12.73 16.03
C HIS A 275 -2.02 -12.43 15.50
N ALA A 276 -2.34 -11.16 15.26
CA ALA A 276 -3.59 -10.77 14.62
C ALA A 276 -3.47 -9.41 13.93
N GLY A 277 -4.33 -9.18 12.92
CA GLY A 277 -4.45 -7.94 12.18
C GLY A 277 -3.50 -7.83 10.99
N PHE A 278 -3.15 -6.60 10.63
CA PHE A 278 -2.26 -6.27 9.53
C PHE A 278 -0.86 -5.96 10.05
N HIS A 279 0.15 -6.67 9.54
CA HIS A 279 1.52 -6.56 10.04
C HIS A 279 2.55 -6.41 8.92
N PHE A 280 3.64 -5.74 9.28
CA PHE A 280 4.89 -5.67 8.53
C PHE A 280 5.99 -6.45 9.27
N ARG A 281 6.76 -7.24 8.53
CA ARG A 281 7.90 -7.99 9.04
C ARG A 281 9.13 -7.75 8.16
N ALA A 282 10.14 -7.09 8.72
CA ALA A 282 11.44 -6.89 8.08
C ALA A 282 12.23 -8.20 7.93
N SER A 283 13.28 -8.20 7.10
CA SER A 283 14.18 -9.31 6.84
C SER A 283 14.64 -10.03 8.12
N ASN A 284 14.96 -11.31 8.02
CA ASN A 284 15.56 -12.09 9.10
C ASN A 284 16.86 -11.48 9.62
N GLU A 285 17.65 -10.84 8.76
CA GLU A 285 18.88 -10.17 9.17
C GLU A 285 18.67 -9.17 10.30
N VAL A 286 17.51 -8.45 10.31
CA VAL A 286 17.18 -7.52 11.40
C VAL A 286 17.05 -8.26 12.73
N SER A 287 16.42 -9.45 12.75
CA SER A 287 16.31 -10.23 13.98
C SER A 287 17.63 -10.87 14.41
N GLU A 288 18.45 -11.25 13.47
CA GLU A 288 19.68 -12.01 13.71
C GLU A 288 20.86 -11.10 14.09
N LYS A 289 20.92 -9.90 13.50
CA LYS A 289 22.13 -9.05 13.60
C LYS A 289 21.87 -7.67 14.20
N THR A 290 20.76 -6.99 13.81
CA THR A 290 20.59 -5.55 14.04
C THR A 290 19.37 -5.19 14.90
N SER A 291 18.75 -6.17 15.57
CA SER A 291 17.54 -5.94 16.39
C SER A 291 17.72 -4.88 17.48
N LYS A 292 18.93 -4.75 18.03
CA LYS A 292 19.26 -3.74 19.05
C LYS A 292 19.35 -2.33 18.48
N GLU A 293 19.40 -2.17 17.15
CA GLU A 293 19.45 -0.89 16.44
C GLU A 293 18.07 -0.46 15.92
N THR A 294 17.05 -1.31 16.08
CA THR A 294 15.68 -0.97 15.71
C THR A 294 15.13 0.10 16.63
N ILE A 295 14.54 1.14 16.05
CA ILE A 295 14.00 2.30 16.75
C ILE A 295 12.56 2.47 16.32
N TYR A 296 11.66 2.72 17.27
CA TYR A 296 10.27 3.07 17.01
C TYR A 296 10.03 4.55 17.27
N LEU A 297 9.38 5.22 16.30
CA LEU A 297 8.91 6.60 16.38
C LEU A 297 7.38 6.61 16.27
N ARG A 298 6.73 7.40 17.11
CA ARG A 298 5.26 7.52 17.21
C ARG A 298 4.89 9.00 17.40
N PRO A 299 3.60 9.35 17.39
CA PRO A 299 3.17 10.72 17.66
C PRO A 299 3.68 11.32 18.99
N ASP A 300 3.91 10.47 19.99
CA ASP A 300 4.42 10.86 21.32
C ASP A 300 5.95 10.81 21.46
N GLY A 301 6.67 10.49 20.38
CA GLY A 301 8.15 10.54 20.33
C GLY A 301 8.85 9.25 19.94
N GLU A 302 10.18 9.31 19.94
CA GLU A 302 11.10 8.22 19.61
C GLU A 302 11.55 7.49 20.88
N ASP A 303 11.57 6.16 20.84
CA ASP A 303 12.14 5.33 21.90
C ASP A 303 13.66 5.08 21.69
N LYS A 304 14.30 4.57 22.74
CA LYS A 304 15.70 4.11 22.66
C LYS A 304 15.82 2.93 21.69
N PRO A 305 16.96 2.77 21.02
CA PRO A 305 17.24 1.60 20.19
C PRO A 305 16.99 0.28 20.94
N GLY A 306 16.32 -0.65 20.29
CA GLY A 306 15.95 -1.96 20.86
C GLY A 306 14.73 -1.95 21.78
N ALA A 307 14.20 -0.78 22.14
CA ALA A 307 12.96 -0.69 22.93
C ALA A 307 11.72 -0.92 22.04
N SER A 308 10.63 -1.38 22.67
CA SER A 308 9.36 -1.58 21.98
C SER A 308 8.20 -1.42 22.96
N ARG A 309 7.03 -1.02 22.46
CA ARG A 309 5.79 -0.90 23.23
C ARG A 309 4.75 -1.88 22.72
N ASN A 310 3.92 -2.38 23.62
CA ASN A 310 2.91 -3.35 23.29
C ASN A 310 1.65 -3.13 24.12
N TRP A 311 0.51 -3.25 23.48
CA TRP A 311 -0.71 -3.52 24.20
C TRP A 311 -0.72 -5.01 24.63
N PRO A 312 -1.21 -5.43 25.83
CA PRO A 312 -1.84 -4.62 26.87
C PRO A 312 -0.90 -4.06 27.96
N ASP A 313 0.42 -4.28 27.83
CA ASP A 313 1.40 -3.79 28.81
C ASP A 313 1.31 -2.27 28.92
N LEU A 314 1.17 -1.57 27.80
CA LEU A 314 0.85 -0.16 27.72
C LEU A 314 -0.58 0.01 27.17
N LYS A 315 -1.54 0.29 28.06
CA LYS A 315 -2.97 0.43 27.71
C LYS A 315 -3.25 1.56 26.70
N THR A 316 -2.41 2.58 26.66
CA THR A 316 -2.53 3.72 25.76
C THR A 316 -1.93 3.45 24.36
N HIS A 317 -1.34 2.27 24.13
CA HIS A 317 -0.74 1.90 22.83
C HIS A 317 -1.81 1.41 21.85
N ILE A 318 -2.80 2.26 21.63
CA ILE A 318 -4.00 2.01 20.82
C ILE A 318 -4.30 3.20 19.91
N ASN A 319 -4.99 2.90 18.80
CA ASN A 319 -5.54 3.91 17.87
C ASN A 319 -4.50 4.93 17.38
N LEU A 320 -3.24 4.52 17.25
CA LEU A 320 -2.20 5.39 16.70
C LEU A 320 -2.52 5.69 15.24
N PRO A 321 -2.50 6.96 14.82
CA PRO A 321 -2.70 7.32 13.41
C PRO A 321 -1.53 6.83 12.54
N TRP A 322 -0.36 6.68 13.15
CA TRP A 322 0.84 6.12 12.53
C TRP A 322 1.82 5.56 13.56
N ASN A 323 2.66 4.65 13.08
CA ASN A 323 3.81 4.11 13.80
C ASN A 323 4.95 3.89 12.79
N ALA A 324 6.16 4.29 13.13
CA ALA A 324 7.32 4.16 12.26
C ALA A 324 8.38 3.27 12.91
N MET A 325 8.87 2.28 12.16
CA MET A 325 9.97 1.41 12.55
C MET A 325 11.20 1.74 11.72
N SER A 326 12.24 2.26 12.37
CA SER A 326 13.55 2.45 11.74
C SER A 326 14.46 1.28 12.10
N PHE A 327 15.03 0.62 11.10
CA PHE A 327 15.84 -0.59 11.25
C PHE A 327 17.04 -0.60 10.30
N VAL A 328 18.03 -1.43 10.59
CA VAL A 328 19.26 -1.58 9.76
C VAL A 328 19.23 -2.93 9.05
N LEU A 329 19.47 -2.90 7.76
CA LEU A 329 19.59 -4.07 6.89
C LEU A 329 20.75 -3.84 5.90
N LYS A 330 21.70 -4.78 5.83
CA LYS A 330 22.90 -4.66 4.98
C LYS A 330 23.61 -3.30 5.18
N ASP A 331 23.87 -2.95 6.43
CA ASP A 331 24.54 -1.71 6.87
C ASP A 331 23.82 -0.42 6.44
N LYS A 332 22.63 -0.51 5.91
CA LYS A 332 21.80 0.64 5.51
C LYS A 332 20.59 0.76 6.43
N ARG A 333 20.32 1.98 6.87
CA ARG A 333 19.12 2.27 7.67
C ARG A 333 17.93 2.55 6.78
N TYR A 334 16.80 1.97 7.15
CA TYR A 334 15.50 2.16 6.52
C TYR A 334 14.48 2.59 7.56
N THR A 335 13.40 3.18 7.11
CA THR A 335 12.19 3.38 7.91
C THR A 335 10.98 2.86 7.16
N ALA A 336 10.21 1.99 7.82
CA ALA A 336 8.85 1.62 7.42
C ALA A 336 7.86 2.42 8.27
N LEU A 337 7.12 3.34 7.65
CA LEU A 337 6.04 4.10 8.28
C LEU A 337 4.71 3.41 7.99
N TYR A 338 4.03 3.00 9.04
CA TYR A 338 2.72 2.35 9.01
C TYR A 338 1.63 3.38 9.32
N LEU A 339 0.68 3.55 8.41
CA LEU A 339 -0.47 4.45 8.55
C LEU A 339 -1.75 3.63 8.69
N ASP A 340 -2.51 3.87 9.76
CA ASP A 340 -3.81 3.23 10.03
C ASP A 340 -4.95 4.18 9.63
N ASN A 341 -5.83 3.71 8.73
CA ASN A 341 -6.98 4.51 8.35
C ASN A 341 -8.00 4.59 9.50
N PRO A 342 -8.53 5.77 9.84
CA PRO A 342 -9.51 5.91 10.92
C PRO A 342 -10.81 5.13 10.71
N ALA A 343 -11.15 4.77 9.46
CA ALA A 343 -12.30 3.93 9.13
C ALA A 343 -12.07 2.44 9.41
N ASN A 344 -10.84 1.99 9.66
CA ASN A 344 -10.58 0.63 10.11
C ASN A 344 -11.23 0.37 11.47
N PRO A 345 -11.60 -0.87 11.81
CA PRO A 345 -12.19 -1.19 13.11
C PRO A 345 -11.34 -0.71 14.29
N LYS A 346 -11.99 -0.23 15.33
CA LYS A 346 -11.42 0.22 16.58
C LYS A 346 -11.94 -0.68 17.73
N GLU A 347 -11.21 -0.85 18.73
CA GLU A 347 -9.89 -0.33 19.16
C GLU A 347 -8.73 -1.00 18.40
N ALA A 348 -7.89 -0.22 17.68
CA ALA A 348 -6.69 -0.75 17.05
C ALA A 348 -5.56 -0.83 18.08
N ARG A 349 -5.11 -2.04 18.40
CA ARG A 349 -4.15 -2.39 19.45
C ARG A 349 -2.80 -2.66 18.82
N PHE A 350 -1.80 -1.82 19.12
CA PHE A 350 -0.49 -1.88 18.49
C PHE A 350 0.48 -2.79 19.24
N SER A 351 1.38 -3.39 18.47
CA SER A 351 2.47 -4.21 18.99
C SER A 351 3.73 -4.05 18.15
N GLU A 352 4.83 -3.92 18.82
CA GLU A 352 6.17 -3.73 18.27
C GLU A 352 7.13 -4.80 18.78
N ARG A 353 8.11 -5.15 17.95
CA ARG A 353 9.20 -6.05 18.33
C ARG A 353 10.51 -5.59 17.70
N PRO A 354 11.60 -5.50 18.45
CA PRO A 354 12.89 -5.00 17.95
C PRO A 354 13.46 -5.88 16.85
N TYR A 355 13.04 -7.13 16.73
CA TYR A 355 13.43 -8.01 15.63
C TYR A 355 12.78 -7.66 14.27
N GLY A 356 12.17 -6.48 14.14
CA GLY A 356 11.66 -5.95 12.88
C GLY A 356 10.21 -6.34 12.57
N ARG A 357 9.34 -6.47 13.59
CA ARG A 357 7.92 -6.73 13.38
C ARG A 357 7.06 -5.70 14.11
N PHE A 358 6.08 -5.15 13.43
CA PHE A 358 5.07 -4.27 14.02
C PHE A 358 3.76 -4.28 13.22
N GLY A 359 2.71 -3.83 13.86
CA GLY A 359 1.39 -3.72 13.28
C GLY A 359 0.32 -3.50 14.34
N SER A 360 -0.93 -3.52 13.90
CA SER A 360 -2.08 -3.39 14.79
C SER A 360 -3.11 -4.48 14.52
N TYR A 361 -3.86 -4.83 15.57
CA TYR A 361 -5.03 -5.68 15.45
C TYR A 361 -6.22 -5.07 16.18
N PHE A 362 -7.38 -5.62 15.90
CA PHE A 362 -8.67 -5.25 16.48
C PHE A 362 -9.53 -6.51 16.62
N VAL A 363 -10.59 -6.43 17.42
CA VAL A 363 -11.62 -7.47 17.51
C VAL A 363 -12.83 -6.99 16.72
N THR A 364 -13.35 -7.83 15.84
CA THR A 364 -14.53 -7.50 15.04
C THR A 364 -15.31 -8.75 14.64
N GLU A 365 -16.62 -8.59 14.47
CA GLU A 365 -17.47 -9.58 13.84
C GLU A 365 -17.82 -9.15 12.42
N ILE A 366 -17.72 -10.07 11.47
CA ILE A 366 -18.15 -9.89 10.10
C ILE A 366 -19.43 -10.72 9.83
N THR A 367 -20.39 -10.10 9.13
CA THR A 367 -21.61 -10.75 8.66
C THR A 367 -21.77 -10.54 7.17
N LYS A 368 -22.79 -11.12 6.55
CA LYS A 368 -23.10 -10.90 5.13
C LYS A 368 -23.35 -9.41 4.83
N GLU A 369 -24.02 -8.72 5.75
CA GLU A 369 -24.39 -7.30 5.64
C GLU A 369 -23.24 -6.38 6.02
N LYS A 370 -22.31 -6.86 6.86
CA LYS A 370 -21.18 -6.08 7.38
C LYS A 370 -19.85 -6.79 7.09
N PRO A 371 -19.34 -6.72 5.85
CA PRO A 371 -18.01 -7.21 5.55
C PRO A 371 -16.94 -6.36 6.25
N LEU A 372 -15.79 -6.98 6.54
CA LEU A 372 -14.62 -6.23 7.01
C LEU A 372 -14.01 -5.47 5.84
N LYS A 373 -13.78 -4.17 6.01
CA LYS A 373 -13.07 -3.31 5.06
C LYS A 373 -11.88 -2.70 5.76
N LEU A 374 -10.70 -2.84 5.16
CA LEU A 374 -9.44 -2.34 5.71
C LEU A 374 -8.69 -1.51 4.68
N LYS A 375 -8.02 -0.47 5.17
CA LYS A 375 -7.10 0.35 4.39
C LYS A 375 -5.90 0.77 5.24
N TYR A 376 -4.69 0.48 4.74
CA TYR A 376 -3.41 0.86 5.36
C TYR A 376 -2.47 1.41 4.31
N GLN A 377 -1.46 2.19 4.73
CA GLN A 377 -0.33 2.53 3.89
C GLN A 377 0.98 2.18 4.60
N ILE A 378 1.94 1.69 3.83
CA ILE A 378 3.32 1.49 4.25
C ILE A 378 4.22 2.35 3.37
N TRP A 379 4.91 3.31 3.99
CA TRP A 379 6.00 4.05 3.35
C TRP A 379 7.31 3.40 3.74
N LEU A 380 8.06 2.92 2.78
CA LEU A 380 9.44 2.47 2.97
C LEU A 380 10.38 3.51 2.40
N GLN A 381 11.27 4.03 3.21
CA GLN A 381 12.27 5.02 2.79
C GLN A 381 13.65 4.74 3.37
N ASP A 382 14.67 5.29 2.75
CA ASP A 382 16.04 5.29 3.26
C ASP A 382 16.16 6.25 4.47
N GLY A 383 17.01 5.88 5.43
CA GLY A 383 17.27 6.69 6.62
C GLY A 383 16.12 6.70 7.64
N LYS A 384 16.20 7.65 8.57
CA LYS A 384 15.14 7.95 9.56
C LYS A 384 14.09 8.88 8.97
N ILE A 385 12.90 8.82 9.52
CA ILE A 385 11.86 9.82 9.34
C ILE A 385 11.74 10.64 10.62
N ASP A 386 11.44 11.93 10.52
CA ASP A 386 11.06 12.76 11.66
C ASP A 386 9.55 12.74 11.91
N ALA A 387 9.13 13.15 13.10
CA ALA A 387 7.73 13.13 13.52
C ALA A 387 6.84 14.06 12.66
N ASP A 388 7.37 15.22 12.25
CA ASP A 388 6.62 16.19 11.45
C ASP A 388 6.32 15.63 10.06
N THR A 389 7.30 15.01 9.42
CA THR A 389 7.13 14.33 8.13
C THR A 389 6.13 13.16 8.25
N ALA A 390 6.22 12.35 9.31
CA ALA A 390 5.28 11.25 9.56
C ALA A 390 3.85 11.77 9.80
N ASN A 391 3.70 12.84 10.57
CA ASN A 391 2.41 13.51 10.80
C ASN A 391 1.82 14.05 9.49
N LEU A 392 2.61 14.73 8.65
CA LEU A 392 2.12 15.24 7.37
C LEU A 392 1.65 14.12 6.44
N LYS A 393 2.42 13.02 6.35
CA LYS A 393 2.02 11.84 5.55
C LYS A 393 0.74 11.20 6.10
N SER A 394 0.62 11.08 7.42
CA SER A 394 -0.58 10.57 8.07
C SER A 394 -1.79 11.48 7.81
N GLN A 395 -1.64 12.79 7.95
CA GLN A 395 -2.72 13.74 7.68
C GLN A 395 -3.18 13.69 6.21
N ALA A 396 -2.26 13.56 5.25
CA ALA A 396 -2.61 13.40 3.84
C ALA A 396 -3.35 12.09 3.56
N PHE A 397 -3.10 11.02 4.34
CA PHE A 397 -3.79 9.75 4.22
C PHE A 397 -5.19 9.76 4.83
N ILE A 398 -5.37 10.38 5.99
CA ILE A 398 -6.67 10.43 6.69
C ILE A 398 -7.59 11.55 6.19
N ASN A 399 -7.01 12.64 5.67
CA ASN A 399 -7.70 13.78 5.07
C ASN A 399 -7.21 13.97 3.63
N PRO A 400 -7.60 13.06 2.72
CA PRO A 400 -7.07 13.09 1.37
C PRO A 400 -7.48 14.36 0.62
N VAL A 401 -6.61 14.80 -0.28
CA VAL A 401 -6.92 15.88 -1.23
C VAL A 401 -8.15 15.47 -2.03
N GLN A 402 -9.17 16.32 -1.99
CA GLN A 402 -10.33 16.21 -2.86
C GLN A 402 -10.01 16.82 -4.22
N ALA A 403 -10.37 16.12 -5.29
CA ALA A 403 -10.09 16.56 -6.63
C ALA A 403 -11.28 16.31 -7.53
N ILE A 404 -11.61 17.31 -8.33
CA ILE A 404 -12.72 17.26 -9.30
C ILE A 404 -12.15 17.55 -10.68
N MET A 405 -12.48 16.70 -11.66
CA MET A 405 -12.15 16.93 -13.05
C MET A 405 -13.30 17.63 -13.74
N VAL A 406 -12.99 18.72 -14.45
CA VAL A 406 -13.96 19.51 -15.22
C VAL A 406 -13.52 19.59 -16.67
N ALA A 407 -14.48 19.50 -17.60
CA ALA A 407 -14.23 19.78 -19.01
C ALA A 407 -13.88 21.25 -19.21
N LYS A 408 -13.05 21.54 -20.20
CA LYS A 408 -12.75 22.91 -20.60
C LYS A 408 -13.76 23.40 -21.62
#